data_1f7c3bd2d0d86e1d53404ff00e3a1a6d
#
_entry.id   1f7c3bd2d0d86e1d53404ff00e3a1a6d
#
_cell.length_a   1.000
_cell.length_b   1.000
_cell.length_c   1.000
_cell.angle_alpha   90.00
_cell.angle_beta   90.00
_cell.angle_gamma   90.00
#
_symmetry.space_group_name_H-M   'P 1'
#
loop_
_entity.id
_entity.type
_entity.pdbx_description
1 polymer ?
#
loop_
_entity_poly.entity_id
_entity_poly.type
_entity_poly.pdbx_seq_one_letter_code
_entity_poly.pdbx_strand_id
1 'polypeptide(L)'
;RGVFLYIAIAGNRTRMKFIRDAQKNHLDTFQYMPSDKSRQREIRKLSQSASVQSTYISKTAGYPVYKNTAVRYFPLGEDNFAKLVEELNNANHFIFMEYFIIKQGEMWDTILEIMERKAKEGVDVRLIYDDFGCSMWIPSRFIKDMKEKGIKVAAFNPIGPVFNLRQNNRDHRKITVIDGYVGFTGGINLADEYINKKSRFGHWKDTGIMLKGEAVWNLTLMFLQTWLMLTGEKDDYSSYSPEKYQDMAFFSDGYIQPYGDTPVDNEIVGENIYLNMINKAKHYVYITTPYLIIDNVQIQTPVIEVDRT
;
A
#
# COMPACT_ATOMS: atom_id res chain seq x y z
N ARG A 1 -11.91 -39.05 7.33
CA ARG A 1 -11.69 -38.19 8.54
C ARG A 1 -10.21 -37.73 8.67
N GLY A 2 -9.20 -38.60 8.39
CA GLY A 2 -7.77 -38.24 8.48
C GLY A 2 -7.32 -37.14 7.51
N VAL A 3 -7.86 -37.09 6.30
CA VAL A 3 -7.51 -36.06 5.30
C VAL A 3 -7.95 -34.66 5.76
N PHE A 4 -9.14 -34.53 6.35
CA PHE A 4 -9.62 -33.26 6.92
C PHE A 4 -8.75 -32.78 8.08
N LEU A 5 -8.33 -33.68 8.95
CA LEU A 5 -7.44 -33.35 10.07
C LEU A 5 -6.04 -32.95 9.57
N TYR A 6 -5.51 -33.66 8.57
CA TYR A 6 -4.23 -33.32 7.95
C TYR A 6 -4.27 -31.95 7.26
N ILE A 7 -5.32 -31.63 6.51
CA ILE A 7 -5.51 -30.33 5.86
C ILE A 7 -5.60 -29.21 6.91
N ALA A 8 -6.35 -29.42 8.00
CA ALA A 8 -6.46 -28.46 9.10
C ALA A 8 -5.13 -28.23 9.83
N ILE A 9 -4.35 -29.29 10.10
CA ILE A 9 -3.06 -29.21 10.80
C ILE A 9 -1.98 -28.62 9.88
N ALA A 10 -1.90 -29.06 8.63
CA ALA A 10 -0.95 -28.55 7.66
C ALA A 10 -1.24 -27.07 7.33
N GLY A 11 -2.51 -26.70 7.20
CA GLY A 11 -2.96 -25.32 7.02
C GLY A 11 -2.53 -24.42 8.19
N ASN A 12 -2.67 -24.88 9.42
CA ASN A 12 -2.26 -24.13 10.62
C ASN A 12 -0.74 -23.95 10.72
N ARG A 13 0.06 -25.01 10.47
CA ARG A 13 1.53 -24.90 10.50
C ARG A 13 2.06 -23.92 9.47
N THR A 14 1.50 -23.95 8.27
CA THR A 14 1.92 -23.07 7.17
C THR A 14 1.49 -21.63 7.43
N ARG A 15 0.30 -21.41 8.02
CA ARG A 15 -0.15 -20.08 8.49
C ARG A 15 0.77 -19.53 9.57
N MET A 16 1.12 -20.33 10.57
CA MET A 16 2.02 -19.92 11.65
C MET A 16 3.44 -19.61 11.15
N LYS A 17 3.93 -20.32 10.13
CA LYS A 17 5.20 -19.99 9.48
C LYS A 17 5.11 -18.66 8.75
N PHE A 18 4.08 -18.46 7.94
CA PHE A 18 3.85 -17.21 7.22
C PHE A 18 3.75 -16.00 8.17
N ILE A 19 2.96 -16.12 9.25
CA ILE A 19 2.83 -15.08 10.27
C ILE A 19 4.20 -14.78 10.91
N ARG A 20 4.94 -15.79 11.29
CA ARG A 20 6.25 -15.65 11.93
C ARG A 20 7.27 -14.99 11.02
N ASP A 21 7.33 -15.41 9.75
CA ASP A 21 8.25 -14.86 8.77
C ASP A 21 7.88 -13.39 8.46
N ALA A 22 6.59 -13.06 8.35
CA ALA A 22 6.11 -11.70 8.15
C ALA A 22 6.41 -10.80 9.36
N GLN A 23 6.18 -11.29 10.61
CA GLN A 23 6.54 -10.57 11.84
C GLN A 23 8.04 -10.32 11.94
N LYS A 24 8.86 -11.33 11.64
CA LYS A 24 10.31 -11.19 11.65
C LYS A 24 10.77 -10.15 10.63
N ASN A 25 10.27 -10.22 9.40
CA ASN A 25 10.62 -9.26 8.35
C ASN A 25 10.18 -7.83 8.74
N HIS A 26 9.01 -7.69 9.38
CA HIS A 26 8.55 -6.41 9.88
C HIS A 26 9.47 -5.84 10.95
N LEU A 27 9.89 -6.65 11.92
CA LEU A 27 10.86 -6.23 12.95
C LEU A 27 12.23 -5.89 12.36
N ASP A 28 12.70 -6.66 11.38
CA ASP A 28 13.99 -6.41 10.73
C ASP A 28 14.02 -5.07 9.96
N THR A 29 12.87 -4.54 9.53
CA THR A 29 12.80 -3.24 8.85
C THR A 29 12.86 -2.04 9.79
N PHE A 30 12.56 -2.19 11.07
CA PHE A 30 12.64 -1.09 12.04
C PHE A 30 14.03 -0.46 12.15
N GLN A 31 15.09 -1.22 11.92
CA GLN A 31 16.46 -0.68 11.90
C GLN A 31 16.70 0.35 10.80
N TYR A 32 15.89 0.34 9.74
CA TYR A 32 15.97 1.30 8.63
C TYR A 32 15.05 2.51 8.83
N MET A 33 14.22 2.51 9.87
CA MET A 33 13.33 3.62 10.18
C MET A 33 14.08 4.73 10.92
N PRO A 34 14.02 5.99 10.46
CA PRO A 34 14.67 7.10 11.15
C PRO A 34 13.96 7.40 12.48
N SER A 35 14.72 7.92 13.44
CA SER A 35 14.12 8.41 14.68
C SER A 35 13.26 9.65 14.41
N ASP A 36 12.03 9.66 14.92
CA ASP A 36 11.09 10.76 14.77
C ASP A 36 10.85 11.57 16.06
N LYS A 37 11.67 11.36 17.10
CA LYS A 37 11.48 11.99 18.43
C LYS A 37 11.40 13.50 18.41
N SER A 38 12.14 14.17 17.54
CA SER A 38 12.10 15.63 17.37
C SER A 38 10.78 16.06 16.75
N ARG A 39 10.36 15.38 15.68
CA ARG A 39 9.09 15.61 14.95
C ARG A 39 7.88 15.36 15.86
N GLN A 40 7.92 14.32 16.67
CA GLN A 40 6.87 14.04 17.67
C GLN A 40 6.74 15.17 18.68
N ARG A 41 7.85 15.77 19.14
CA ARG A 41 7.83 16.93 20.04
C ARG A 41 7.25 18.18 19.38
N GLU A 42 7.56 18.41 18.10
CA GLU A 42 6.99 19.51 17.32
C GLU A 42 5.48 19.34 17.16
N ILE A 43 5.01 18.15 16.74
CA ILE A 43 3.57 17.84 16.59
C ILE A 43 2.83 18.08 17.93
N ARG A 44 3.44 17.67 19.05
CA ARG A 44 2.84 17.84 20.37
C ARG A 44 2.61 19.32 20.73
N LYS A 45 3.50 20.21 20.30
CA LYS A 45 3.32 21.66 20.49
C LYS A 45 2.20 22.24 19.64
N LEU A 46 1.97 21.66 18.46
CA LEU A 46 0.92 22.09 17.53
C LEU A 46 -0.46 21.51 17.89
N SER A 47 -0.49 20.22 18.21
CA SER A 47 -1.71 19.51 18.52
C SER A 47 -1.44 18.28 19.40
N GLN A 48 -1.94 18.31 20.62
CA GLN A 48 -1.87 17.16 21.54
C GLN A 48 -2.56 15.91 20.93
N SER A 49 -3.71 16.10 20.30
CA SER A 49 -4.46 15.02 19.69
C SER A 49 -3.70 14.35 18.53
N ALA A 50 -3.16 15.16 17.61
CA ALA A 50 -2.33 14.63 16.52
C ALA A 50 -1.07 13.91 17.04
N SER A 51 -0.45 14.44 18.10
CA SER A 51 0.72 13.81 18.72
C SER A 51 0.41 12.43 19.31
N VAL A 52 -0.74 12.27 19.96
CA VAL A 52 -1.17 10.97 20.53
C VAL A 52 -1.34 9.95 19.41
N GLN A 53 -2.04 10.32 18.33
CA GLN A 53 -2.25 9.42 17.19
C GLN A 53 -0.95 9.09 16.47
N SER A 54 -0.10 10.08 16.20
CA SER A 54 1.20 9.86 15.56
C SER A 54 2.13 8.99 16.42
N THR A 55 2.13 9.20 17.75
CA THR A 55 2.89 8.37 18.69
C THR A 55 2.37 6.94 18.72
N TYR A 56 1.06 6.73 18.65
CA TYR A 56 0.45 5.41 18.58
C TYR A 56 0.93 4.67 17.33
N ILE A 57 0.85 5.29 16.14
CA ILE A 57 1.32 4.70 14.88
C ILE A 57 2.82 4.35 14.98
N SER A 58 3.66 5.29 15.45
CA SER A 58 5.11 5.05 15.56
C SER A 58 5.45 3.90 16.50
N LYS A 59 4.76 3.80 17.64
CA LYS A 59 5.06 2.79 18.66
C LYS A 59 4.49 1.42 18.34
N THR A 60 3.29 1.39 17.76
CA THR A 60 2.53 0.16 17.56
C THR A 60 2.82 -0.46 16.19
N ALA A 61 2.76 0.36 15.14
CA ALA A 61 3.00 -0.09 13.77
C ALA A 61 4.44 0.17 13.28
N GLY A 62 5.26 0.87 14.07
CA GLY A 62 6.67 1.09 13.77
C GLY A 62 6.95 2.15 12.71
N TYR A 63 5.94 2.81 12.15
CA TYR A 63 6.11 3.79 11.08
C TYR A 63 6.36 5.20 11.64
N PRO A 64 7.52 5.83 11.38
CA PRO A 64 7.82 7.18 11.83
C PRO A 64 7.06 8.24 11.03
N VAL A 65 6.97 9.43 11.60
CA VAL A 65 6.42 10.62 10.94
C VAL A 65 7.51 11.45 10.27
N TYR A 66 7.17 12.06 9.14
CA TYR A 66 8.07 12.89 8.33
C TYR A 66 7.54 14.30 8.15
N LYS A 67 8.45 15.23 7.83
CA LYS A 67 8.13 16.64 7.58
C LYS A 67 8.43 17.05 6.13
N ASN A 68 9.61 16.75 5.64
CA ASN A 68 10.06 17.11 4.28
C ASN A 68 9.38 16.25 3.22
N THR A 69 8.07 16.48 2.99
CA THR A 69 7.28 15.73 2.03
C THR A 69 6.13 16.57 1.50
N ALA A 70 6.14 16.86 0.21
CA ALA A 70 5.01 17.47 -0.47
C ALA A 70 3.91 16.44 -0.73
N VAL A 71 2.65 16.89 -0.66
CA VAL A 71 1.47 16.05 -0.86
C VAL A 71 0.61 16.62 -1.95
N ARG A 72 0.13 15.77 -2.85
CA ARG A 72 -0.91 16.11 -3.82
C ARG A 72 -2.06 15.11 -3.71
N TYR A 73 -3.25 15.62 -3.42
CA TYR A 73 -4.48 14.86 -3.42
C TYR A 73 -5.12 14.87 -4.81
N PHE A 74 -5.64 13.74 -5.25
CA PHE A 74 -6.39 13.56 -6.49
C PHE A 74 -7.81 13.12 -6.16
N PRO A 75 -8.82 13.95 -6.44
CA PRO A 75 -10.22 13.60 -6.19
C PRO A 75 -10.79 12.61 -7.22
N LEU A 76 -10.08 12.37 -8.32
CA LEU A 76 -10.47 11.51 -9.42
C LEU A 76 -9.30 10.63 -9.89
N GLY A 77 -9.64 9.44 -10.40
CA GLY A 77 -8.65 8.50 -10.91
C GLY A 77 -7.95 8.98 -12.17
N GLU A 78 -8.62 9.73 -13.03
CA GLU A 78 -8.07 10.29 -14.25
C GLU A 78 -6.88 11.21 -13.98
N ASP A 79 -7.04 12.12 -13.00
CA ASP A 79 -5.97 13.07 -12.63
C ASP A 79 -4.79 12.34 -11.98
N ASN A 80 -5.08 11.32 -11.16
CA ASN A 80 -4.07 10.46 -10.56
C ASN A 80 -3.30 9.69 -11.63
N PHE A 81 -3.99 9.10 -12.61
CA PHE A 81 -3.38 8.34 -13.70
C PHE A 81 -2.48 9.20 -14.58
N ALA A 82 -2.96 10.39 -14.98
CA ALA A 82 -2.15 11.32 -15.78
C ALA A 82 -0.83 11.67 -15.07
N LYS A 83 -0.90 11.92 -13.75
CA LYS A 83 0.31 12.23 -12.97
C LYS A 83 1.19 11.01 -12.73
N LEU A 84 0.61 9.83 -12.54
CA LEU A 84 1.36 8.57 -12.41
C LEU A 84 2.16 8.28 -13.69
N VAL A 85 1.55 8.45 -14.87
CA VAL A 85 2.22 8.28 -16.16
C VAL A 85 3.40 9.25 -16.31
N GLU A 86 3.22 10.52 -15.91
CA GLU A 86 4.31 11.52 -15.94
C GLU A 86 5.48 11.07 -15.06
N GLU A 87 5.22 10.67 -13.80
CA GLU A 87 6.27 10.30 -12.86
C GLU A 87 6.96 8.97 -13.25
N LEU A 88 6.21 7.98 -13.78
CA LEU A 88 6.79 6.74 -14.29
C LEU A 88 7.76 6.99 -15.46
N ASN A 89 7.42 7.93 -16.36
CA ASN A 89 8.31 8.33 -17.45
C ASN A 89 9.61 8.97 -16.95
N ASN A 90 9.60 9.63 -15.80
CA ASN A 90 10.75 10.30 -15.19
C ASN A 90 11.61 9.36 -14.32
N ALA A 91 11.21 8.11 -14.13
CA ALA A 91 11.97 7.13 -13.33
C ALA A 91 13.37 6.90 -13.91
N ASN A 92 14.39 6.85 -13.04
CA ASN A 92 15.78 6.66 -13.45
C ASN A 92 16.45 5.46 -12.77
N HIS A 93 15.97 5.03 -11.59
CA HIS A 93 16.64 4.01 -10.80
C HIS A 93 15.76 2.79 -10.54
N PHE A 94 14.54 3.00 -10.01
CA PHE A 94 13.62 1.91 -9.77
C PHE A 94 12.15 2.32 -9.78
N ILE A 95 11.30 1.36 -10.12
CA ILE A 95 9.83 1.44 -10.07
C ILE A 95 9.34 0.21 -9.32
N PHE A 96 8.67 0.42 -8.18
CA PHE A 96 8.00 -0.62 -7.41
C PHE A 96 6.50 -0.39 -7.42
N MET A 97 5.74 -1.40 -7.82
CA MET A 97 4.29 -1.33 -7.90
C MET A 97 3.65 -2.53 -7.18
N GLU A 98 2.65 -2.27 -6.34
CA GLU A 98 1.90 -3.27 -5.57
C GLU A 98 0.41 -2.95 -5.68
N TYR A 99 -0.37 -3.86 -6.32
CA TYR A 99 -1.77 -3.60 -6.64
C TYR A 99 -2.65 -4.83 -6.44
N PHE A 100 -3.88 -4.61 -5.96
CA PHE A 100 -4.87 -5.66 -5.78
C PHE A 100 -5.50 -6.11 -7.10
N ILE A 101 -5.87 -5.17 -7.98
CA ILE A 101 -6.46 -5.48 -9.30
C ILE A 101 -5.58 -4.90 -10.41
N ILE A 102 -5.27 -5.77 -11.36
CA ILE A 102 -4.69 -5.41 -12.66
C ILE A 102 -5.62 -5.99 -13.73
N LYS A 103 -6.08 -5.14 -14.64
CA LYS A 103 -6.97 -5.55 -15.71
C LYS A 103 -6.56 -4.92 -17.02
N GLN A 104 -6.52 -5.74 -18.07
CA GLN A 104 -6.18 -5.28 -19.40
C GLN A 104 -7.10 -4.15 -19.87
N GLY A 105 -6.51 -3.09 -20.40
CA GLY A 105 -7.17 -1.91 -20.91
C GLY A 105 -6.20 -0.75 -21.04
N GLU A 106 -6.70 0.44 -21.40
CA GLU A 106 -5.87 1.62 -21.69
C GLU A 106 -4.93 1.97 -20.53
N MET A 107 -5.45 1.94 -19.29
CA MET A 107 -4.66 2.28 -18.12
C MET A 107 -3.46 1.34 -17.93
N TRP A 108 -3.74 0.03 -17.91
CA TRP A 108 -2.69 -0.97 -17.71
C TRP A 108 -1.71 -1.04 -18.87
N ASP A 109 -2.21 -1.01 -20.11
CA ASP A 109 -1.36 -1.13 -21.31
C ASP A 109 -0.39 0.05 -21.40
N THR A 110 -0.83 1.27 -21.07
CA THR A 110 0.04 2.47 -20.99
C THR A 110 1.12 2.31 -19.92
N ILE A 111 0.75 1.85 -18.72
CA ILE A 111 1.71 1.65 -17.63
C ILE A 111 2.70 0.55 -17.99
N LEU A 112 2.24 -0.56 -18.55
CA LEU A 112 3.08 -1.69 -18.96
C LEU A 112 4.10 -1.29 -20.03
N GLU A 113 3.71 -0.49 -21.02
CA GLU A 113 4.61 0.03 -22.04
C GLU A 113 5.75 0.86 -21.41
N ILE A 114 5.41 1.72 -20.46
CA ILE A 114 6.43 2.52 -19.75
C ILE A 114 7.34 1.61 -18.91
N MET A 115 6.78 0.67 -18.15
CA MET A 115 7.56 -0.27 -17.33
C MET A 115 8.53 -1.10 -18.17
N GLU A 116 8.07 -1.63 -19.33
CA GLU A 116 8.91 -2.39 -20.26
C GLU A 116 10.05 -1.54 -20.83
N ARG A 117 9.75 -0.31 -21.23
CA ARG A 117 10.76 0.62 -21.73
C ARG A 117 11.79 0.95 -20.63
N LYS A 118 11.33 1.27 -19.42
CA LYS A 118 12.21 1.58 -18.29
C LYS A 118 13.07 0.38 -17.87
N ALA A 119 12.52 -0.82 -17.88
CA ALA A 119 13.31 -2.03 -17.64
C ALA A 119 14.42 -2.22 -18.69
N LYS A 120 14.16 -1.93 -19.97
CA LYS A 120 15.18 -1.95 -21.05
C LYS A 120 16.23 -0.85 -20.87
N GLU A 121 15.88 0.27 -20.25
CA GLU A 121 16.80 1.36 -19.90
C GLU A 121 17.66 1.02 -18.66
N GLY A 122 17.44 -0.13 -18.01
CA GLY A 122 18.19 -0.57 -16.83
C GLY A 122 17.58 -0.18 -15.48
N VAL A 123 16.36 0.38 -15.46
CA VAL A 123 15.62 0.67 -14.23
C VAL A 123 15.16 -0.66 -13.58
N ASP A 124 15.32 -0.80 -12.26
CA ASP A 124 14.81 -1.96 -11.52
C ASP A 124 13.28 -1.89 -11.37
N VAL A 125 12.56 -2.60 -12.24
CA VAL A 125 11.10 -2.60 -12.27
C VAL A 125 10.56 -3.84 -11.60
N ARG A 126 9.79 -3.66 -10.51
CA ARG A 126 9.17 -4.75 -9.74
C ARG A 126 7.67 -4.55 -9.60
N LEU A 127 6.92 -5.65 -9.76
CA LEU A 127 5.47 -5.68 -9.65
C LEU A 127 5.03 -6.77 -8.67
N ILE A 128 4.24 -6.39 -7.68
CA ILE A 128 3.47 -7.30 -6.83
C ILE A 128 1.99 -7.17 -7.20
N TYR A 129 1.30 -8.28 -7.35
CA TYR A 129 -0.14 -8.28 -7.55
C TYR A 129 -0.82 -9.33 -6.68
N ASP A 130 -2.07 -9.08 -6.26
CA ASP A 130 -2.87 -10.09 -5.57
C ASP A 130 -3.47 -11.06 -6.60
N ASP A 131 -3.18 -12.35 -6.44
CA ASP A 131 -3.59 -13.36 -7.43
C ASP A 131 -5.11 -13.52 -7.49
N PHE A 132 -5.83 -13.37 -6.37
CA PHE A 132 -7.30 -13.43 -6.37
C PHE A 132 -7.92 -12.22 -7.07
N GLY A 133 -7.44 -11.02 -6.74
CA GLY A 133 -7.92 -9.78 -7.36
C GLY A 133 -7.71 -9.75 -8.87
N CYS A 134 -6.67 -10.44 -9.36
CA CYS A 134 -6.30 -10.48 -10.76
C CYS A 134 -6.74 -11.73 -11.51
N SER A 135 -7.11 -12.82 -10.83
CA SER A 135 -7.31 -14.16 -11.40
C SER A 135 -8.27 -14.25 -12.61
N MET A 136 -9.28 -13.39 -12.66
CA MET A 136 -10.24 -13.35 -13.77
C MET A 136 -9.82 -12.42 -14.92
N TRP A 137 -8.73 -11.65 -14.75
CA TRP A 137 -8.41 -10.52 -15.62
C TRP A 137 -7.07 -10.64 -16.32
N ILE A 138 -6.12 -11.41 -15.76
CA ILE A 138 -4.80 -11.61 -16.31
C ILE A 138 -4.64 -13.03 -16.88
N PRO A 139 -3.88 -13.21 -17.97
CA PRO A 139 -3.66 -14.52 -18.56
C PRO A 139 -2.77 -15.39 -17.67
N SER A 140 -2.88 -16.71 -17.77
CA SER A 140 -2.06 -17.67 -17.02
C SER A 140 -0.55 -17.53 -17.26
N ARG A 141 -0.16 -16.98 -18.40
CA ARG A 141 1.25 -16.71 -18.75
C ARG A 141 1.77 -15.34 -18.26
N PHE A 142 0.96 -14.57 -17.54
CA PHE A 142 1.28 -13.19 -17.13
C PHE A 142 2.68 -13.05 -16.51
N ILE A 143 3.02 -13.89 -15.54
CA ILE A 143 4.35 -13.87 -14.90
C ILE A 143 5.47 -14.07 -15.93
N LYS A 144 5.28 -14.98 -16.88
CA LYS A 144 6.26 -15.23 -17.93
C LYS A 144 6.40 -14.02 -18.85
N ASP A 145 5.27 -13.46 -19.28
CA ASP A 145 5.24 -12.28 -20.16
C ASP A 145 5.94 -11.07 -19.50
N MET A 146 5.73 -10.84 -18.21
CA MET A 146 6.41 -9.78 -17.47
C MET A 146 7.92 -10.00 -17.41
N LYS A 147 8.36 -11.22 -17.12
CA LYS A 147 9.79 -11.56 -17.08
C LYS A 147 10.47 -11.39 -18.45
N GLU A 148 9.78 -11.75 -19.53
CA GLU A 148 10.28 -11.56 -20.91
C GLU A 148 10.46 -10.06 -21.24
N LYS A 149 9.69 -9.19 -20.59
CA LYS A 149 9.81 -7.72 -20.68
C LYS A 149 10.85 -7.10 -19.75
N GLY A 150 11.58 -7.93 -18.97
CA GLY A 150 12.56 -7.47 -17.99
C GLY A 150 11.96 -6.99 -16.66
N ILE A 151 10.67 -7.22 -16.44
CA ILE A 151 9.96 -6.82 -15.23
C ILE A 151 9.98 -7.97 -14.22
N LYS A 152 10.49 -7.73 -13.01
CA LYS A 152 10.42 -8.70 -11.91
C LYS A 152 9.00 -8.71 -11.36
N VAL A 153 8.41 -9.89 -11.16
CA VAL A 153 7.00 -9.99 -10.73
C VAL A 153 6.81 -11.07 -9.68
N ALA A 154 5.99 -10.78 -8.67
CA ALA A 154 5.59 -11.71 -7.63
C ALA A 154 4.06 -11.67 -7.42
N ALA A 155 3.45 -12.86 -7.30
CA ALA A 155 2.03 -12.99 -6.99
C ALA A 155 1.84 -13.12 -5.48
N PHE A 156 0.99 -12.25 -4.90
CA PHE A 156 0.59 -12.38 -3.51
C PHE A 156 -0.46 -13.47 -3.37
N ASN A 157 -0.20 -14.43 -2.49
CA ASN A 157 -1.08 -15.54 -2.11
C ASN A 157 -1.75 -16.25 -3.30
N PRO A 158 -0.96 -16.95 -4.14
CA PRO A 158 -1.46 -17.64 -5.32
C PRO A 158 -2.59 -18.60 -5.00
N ILE A 159 -3.62 -18.62 -5.86
CA ILE A 159 -4.78 -19.51 -5.73
C ILE A 159 -4.31 -20.93 -6.07
N GLY A 160 -4.31 -21.81 -5.09
CA GLY A 160 -4.03 -23.23 -5.28
C GLY A 160 -5.30 -24.05 -5.50
N PRO A 161 -5.18 -25.29 -6.01
CA PRO A 161 -6.32 -26.18 -6.24
C PRO A 161 -6.99 -26.68 -4.96
N VAL A 162 -6.38 -26.44 -3.80
CA VAL A 162 -6.91 -26.84 -2.49
C VAL A 162 -7.38 -25.59 -1.74
N PHE A 163 -8.65 -25.57 -1.35
CA PHE A 163 -9.24 -24.52 -0.53
C PHE A 163 -8.49 -24.42 0.80
N ASN A 164 -7.71 -23.36 0.98
CA ASN A 164 -6.91 -23.15 2.17
C ASN A 164 -7.34 -21.85 2.85
N LEU A 165 -7.44 -21.84 4.18
CA LEU A 165 -7.74 -20.64 4.98
C LEU A 165 -6.76 -19.46 4.72
N ARG A 166 -5.61 -19.73 4.13
CA ARG A 166 -4.67 -18.71 3.60
C ARG A 166 -5.29 -17.82 2.52
N GLN A 167 -6.26 -18.33 1.75
CA GLN A 167 -6.87 -17.59 0.65
C GLN A 167 -7.69 -16.38 1.12
N ASN A 168 -8.00 -16.28 2.42
CA ASN A 168 -8.70 -15.14 3.01
C ASN A 168 -7.79 -13.92 3.27
N ASN A 169 -6.47 -14.12 3.38
CA ASN A 169 -5.54 -13.01 3.51
C ASN A 169 -5.24 -12.46 2.11
N ARG A 170 -5.63 -11.22 1.86
CA ARG A 170 -5.45 -10.53 0.57
C ARG A 170 -4.65 -9.26 0.76
N ASP A 171 -3.88 -8.92 -0.25
CA ASP A 171 -3.16 -7.67 -0.30
C ASP A 171 -4.00 -6.63 -1.04
N HIS A 172 -4.68 -5.77 -0.26
CA HIS A 172 -5.54 -4.73 -0.82
C HIS A 172 -4.82 -3.39 -0.99
N ARG A 173 -3.50 -3.33 -0.79
CA ARG A 173 -2.71 -2.11 -0.95
C ARG A 173 -2.61 -1.71 -2.42
N LYS A 174 -2.48 -0.41 -2.66
CA LYS A 174 -2.15 0.19 -3.95
C LYS A 174 -0.99 1.12 -3.67
N ILE A 175 0.20 0.68 -4.03
CA ILE A 175 1.44 1.41 -3.80
C ILE A 175 2.20 1.49 -5.11
N THR A 176 2.65 2.68 -5.47
CA THR A 176 3.72 2.88 -6.45
C THR A 176 4.82 3.70 -5.82
N VAL A 177 6.05 3.25 -5.94
CA VAL A 177 7.25 3.98 -5.52
C VAL A 177 8.15 4.15 -6.73
N ILE A 178 8.64 5.37 -6.94
CA ILE A 178 9.56 5.71 -8.02
C ILE A 178 10.77 6.40 -7.40
N ASP A 179 11.95 5.84 -7.64
CA ASP A 179 13.24 6.37 -7.19
C ASP A 179 13.28 6.74 -5.68
N GLY A 180 12.46 6.09 -4.84
CA GLY A 180 12.42 6.24 -3.39
C GLY A 180 11.84 7.54 -2.84
N TYR A 181 11.62 8.55 -3.66
CA TYR A 181 11.13 9.86 -3.23
C TYR A 181 9.78 10.28 -3.84
N VAL A 182 9.27 9.57 -4.85
CA VAL A 182 7.90 9.73 -5.36
C VAL A 182 7.09 8.49 -4.98
N GLY A 183 5.95 8.69 -4.33
CA GLY A 183 5.07 7.61 -3.91
C GLY A 183 3.61 7.91 -4.21
N PHE A 184 2.86 6.90 -4.67
CA PHE A 184 1.41 6.98 -4.85
C PHE A 184 0.74 5.92 -3.98
N THR A 185 -0.40 6.28 -3.40
CA THR A 185 -1.30 5.35 -2.70
C THR A 185 -2.74 5.85 -2.78
N GLY A 186 -3.71 4.99 -2.45
CA GLY A 186 -5.12 5.34 -2.47
C GLY A 186 -6.02 4.14 -2.75
N GLY A 187 -7.22 4.39 -3.29
CA GLY A 187 -8.20 3.36 -3.65
C GLY A 187 -8.08 2.85 -5.09
N ILE A 188 -7.38 3.58 -5.95
CA ILE A 188 -7.35 3.39 -7.40
C ILE A 188 -6.52 2.15 -7.75
N ASN A 189 -7.16 1.15 -8.42
CA ASN A 189 -6.48 0.00 -9.00
C ASN A 189 -6.09 0.26 -10.47
N LEU A 190 -5.40 -0.68 -11.10
CA LEU A 190 -4.96 -0.57 -12.49
C LEU A 190 -6.00 -1.17 -13.44
N ALA A 191 -7.09 -0.45 -13.63
CA ALA A 191 -8.17 -0.83 -14.53
C ALA A 191 -8.95 0.39 -15.04
N ASP A 192 -9.49 0.29 -16.25
CA ASP A 192 -10.13 1.39 -16.99
C ASP A 192 -11.37 1.96 -16.30
N GLU A 193 -12.04 1.19 -15.45
CA GLU A 193 -13.16 1.68 -14.65
C GLU A 193 -12.74 2.77 -13.66
N TYR A 194 -11.52 2.71 -13.11
CA TYR A 194 -11.01 3.71 -12.15
C TYR A 194 -10.64 5.04 -12.81
N ILE A 195 -10.45 5.05 -14.12
CA ILE A 195 -10.19 6.27 -14.93
C ILE A 195 -11.36 6.62 -15.83
N ASN A 196 -12.55 6.06 -15.58
CA ASN A 196 -13.80 6.30 -16.32
C ASN A 196 -13.76 6.07 -17.83
N LYS A 197 -12.81 5.24 -18.31
CA LYS A 197 -12.76 4.77 -19.70
C LYS A 197 -13.75 3.64 -19.97
N LYS A 198 -14.16 2.92 -18.92
CA LYS A 198 -15.24 1.93 -18.96
C LYS A 198 -16.25 2.22 -17.87
N SER A 199 -17.49 2.49 -18.25
CA SER A 199 -18.59 2.66 -17.31
C SER A 199 -19.19 1.30 -16.98
N ARG A 200 -18.97 0.81 -15.76
CA ARG A 200 -19.59 -0.41 -15.26
C ARG A 200 -20.76 -0.10 -14.31
N PHE A 201 -20.62 0.94 -13.50
CA PHE A 201 -21.57 1.34 -12.46
C PHE A 201 -21.84 2.86 -12.47
N GLY A 202 -21.72 3.51 -13.63
CA GLY A 202 -21.75 4.96 -13.75
C GLY A 202 -20.34 5.57 -13.65
N HIS A 203 -20.27 6.85 -13.33
CA HIS A 203 -19.00 7.55 -13.12
C HIS A 203 -18.36 7.08 -11.82
N TRP A 204 -17.16 6.50 -11.92
CA TRP A 204 -16.42 5.99 -10.78
C TRP A 204 -15.63 7.12 -10.12
N LYS A 205 -15.89 7.36 -8.85
CA LYS A 205 -15.15 8.33 -8.06
C LYS A 205 -14.28 7.57 -7.04
N ASP A 206 -13.00 7.61 -7.26
CA ASP A 206 -12.00 7.10 -6.33
C ASP A 206 -10.91 8.15 -6.11
N THR A 207 -10.12 8.00 -5.09
CA THR A 207 -9.15 9.01 -4.68
C THR A 207 -7.74 8.45 -4.62
N GLY A 208 -6.77 9.32 -4.94
CA GLY A 208 -5.36 9.01 -4.82
C GLY A 208 -4.58 10.12 -4.12
N ILE A 209 -3.43 9.76 -3.60
CA ILE A 209 -2.47 10.68 -2.99
C ILE A 209 -1.11 10.41 -3.62
N MET A 210 -0.42 11.48 -4.03
CA MET A 210 0.99 11.45 -4.37
C MET A 210 1.79 12.14 -3.26
N LEU A 211 2.86 11.49 -2.85
CA LEU A 211 3.87 12.01 -1.94
C LEU A 211 5.16 12.28 -2.72
N LYS A 212 5.84 13.39 -2.42
CA LYS A 212 7.21 13.64 -2.88
C LYS A 212 8.09 14.03 -1.70
N GLY A 213 9.03 13.18 -1.34
CA GLY A 213 9.96 13.42 -0.24
C GLY A 213 10.15 12.24 0.71
N GLU A 214 10.60 12.54 1.93
CA GLU A 214 11.07 11.55 2.91
C GLU A 214 10.02 10.51 3.32
N ALA A 215 8.73 10.88 3.37
CA ALA A 215 7.67 9.97 3.81
C ALA A 215 7.43 8.80 2.85
N VAL A 216 7.91 8.88 1.60
CA VAL A 216 7.85 7.78 0.63
C VAL A 216 8.64 6.57 1.12
N TRP A 217 9.61 6.79 2.02
CA TRP A 217 10.38 5.71 2.63
C TRP A 217 9.51 4.66 3.32
N ASN A 218 8.44 5.06 4.01
CA ASN A 218 7.52 4.09 4.60
C ASN A 218 6.84 3.20 3.53
N LEU A 219 6.43 3.79 2.41
CA LEU A 219 5.85 3.02 1.29
C LEU A 219 6.88 2.08 0.65
N THR A 220 8.12 2.54 0.50
CA THR A 220 9.25 1.74 -0.02
C THR A 220 9.49 0.53 0.86
N LEU A 221 9.55 0.72 2.18
CA LEU A 221 9.76 -0.38 3.11
C LEU A 221 8.58 -1.36 3.14
N MET A 222 7.34 -0.88 3.04
CA MET A 222 6.15 -1.74 2.92
C MET A 222 6.25 -2.66 1.70
N PHE A 223 6.62 -2.10 0.54
CA PHE A 223 6.82 -2.87 -0.68
C PHE A 223 7.94 -3.91 -0.52
N LEU A 224 9.11 -3.49 -0.03
CA LEU A 224 10.28 -4.36 0.13
C LEU A 224 10.04 -5.50 1.14
N GLN A 225 9.27 -5.25 2.20
CA GLN A 225 8.83 -6.30 3.14
C GLN A 225 7.98 -7.35 2.44
N THR A 226 7.00 -6.91 1.63
CA THR A 226 6.16 -7.82 0.86
C THR A 226 6.97 -8.58 -0.18
N TRP A 227 7.88 -7.89 -0.87
CA TRP A 227 8.78 -8.50 -1.85
C TRP A 227 9.63 -9.61 -1.23
N LEU A 228 10.32 -9.32 -0.12
CA LEU A 228 11.10 -10.31 0.63
C LEU A 228 10.25 -11.51 1.07
N MET A 229 9.04 -11.25 1.57
CA MET A 229 8.13 -12.31 2.03
C MET A 229 7.72 -13.24 0.89
N LEU A 230 7.50 -12.70 -0.32
CA LEU A 230 7.04 -13.47 -1.49
C LEU A 230 8.16 -14.20 -2.22
N THR A 231 9.31 -13.56 -2.34
CA THR A 231 10.42 -14.07 -3.18
C THR A 231 11.54 -14.71 -2.37
N GLY A 232 11.70 -14.33 -1.10
CA GLY A 232 12.85 -14.68 -0.27
C GLY A 232 14.12 -13.89 -0.63
N GLU A 233 14.06 -12.99 -1.61
CA GLU A 233 15.18 -12.14 -2.02
C GLU A 233 15.44 -11.06 -0.97
N LYS A 234 16.67 -11.04 -0.43
CA LYS A 234 17.10 -10.00 0.52
C LYS A 234 17.77 -8.86 -0.24
N ASP A 235 17.16 -7.69 -0.12
CA ASP A 235 17.74 -6.45 -0.61
C ASP A 235 18.52 -5.74 0.51
N ASP A 236 19.52 -4.93 0.14
CA ASP A 236 20.03 -3.88 0.99
C ASP A 236 19.06 -2.70 0.92
N TYR A 237 18.17 -2.61 1.90
CA TYR A 237 17.14 -1.58 1.92
C TYR A 237 17.72 -0.16 1.89
N SER A 238 18.93 0.04 2.45
CA SER A 238 19.60 1.33 2.40
C SER A 238 19.86 1.82 0.97
N SER A 239 19.90 0.89 0.01
CA SER A 239 20.08 1.22 -1.42
C SER A 239 18.89 1.95 -2.03
N TYR A 240 17.71 1.88 -1.40
CA TYR A 240 16.46 2.50 -1.86
C TYR A 240 16.06 3.73 -1.05
N SER A 241 16.93 4.20 -0.15
CA SER A 241 16.68 5.39 0.67
C SER A 241 16.49 6.64 -0.21
N PRO A 242 15.47 7.47 0.05
CA PRO A 242 15.20 8.67 -0.74
C PRO A 242 16.39 9.64 -0.77
N GLU A 243 17.20 9.70 0.29
CA GLU A 243 18.39 10.55 0.40
C GLU A 243 19.44 10.24 -0.68
N LYS A 244 19.45 9.03 -1.26
CA LYS A 244 20.37 8.67 -2.35
C LYS A 244 20.01 9.26 -3.70
N TYR A 245 18.74 9.60 -3.88
CA TYR A 245 18.19 9.94 -5.19
C TYR A 245 17.66 11.38 -5.24
N GLN A 246 17.57 12.03 -4.07
CA GLN A 246 16.96 13.35 -3.98
C GLN A 246 17.54 14.17 -2.82
N ASP A 247 18.20 15.29 -3.17
CA ASP A 247 18.78 16.24 -2.21
C ASP A 247 17.91 17.48 -1.96
N MET A 248 16.80 17.64 -2.71
CA MET A 248 15.98 18.83 -2.63
C MET A 248 15.04 18.80 -1.42
N ALA A 249 14.88 19.96 -0.78
CA ALA A 249 13.80 20.17 0.16
C ALA A 249 12.46 20.30 -0.59
N PHE A 250 11.46 19.57 -0.14
CA PHE A 250 10.10 19.69 -0.64
C PHE A 250 9.31 20.68 0.21
N PHE A 251 8.44 21.46 -0.42
CA PHE A 251 7.52 22.29 0.34
C PHE A 251 6.57 21.42 1.16
N SER A 252 6.55 21.65 2.47
CA SER A 252 5.69 20.93 3.41
C SER A 252 5.32 21.87 4.56
N ASP A 253 4.04 22.06 4.75
CA ASP A 253 3.44 22.83 5.86
C ASP A 253 2.90 21.94 6.98
N GLY A 254 3.11 20.63 6.88
CA GLY A 254 2.57 19.63 7.80
C GLY A 254 3.49 18.43 8.04
N TYR A 255 2.87 17.36 8.55
CA TYR A 255 3.54 16.10 8.85
C TYR A 255 2.83 14.96 8.16
N ILE A 256 3.61 14.04 7.59
CA ILE A 256 3.11 12.90 6.82
C ILE A 256 3.60 11.62 7.49
N GLN A 257 2.69 10.67 7.68
CA GLN A 257 2.97 9.39 8.32
C GLN A 257 2.24 8.26 7.59
N PRO A 258 2.76 7.78 6.45
CA PRO A 258 2.24 6.57 5.83
C PRO A 258 2.44 5.38 6.78
N TYR A 259 1.41 4.55 6.90
CA TYR A 259 1.46 3.34 7.73
C TYR A 259 0.75 2.19 7.01
N GLY A 260 1.14 0.98 7.34
CA GLY A 260 0.46 -0.24 6.92
C GLY A 260 -0.19 -0.91 8.11
N ASP A 261 -1.31 -1.58 7.87
CA ASP A 261 -1.92 -2.52 8.79
C ASP A 261 -1.62 -3.95 8.34
N THR A 262 -1.53 -4.88 9.27
CA THR A 262 -1.19 -6.26 8.97
C THR A 262 -2.01 -7.23 9.84
N PRO A 263 -2.53 -8.32 9.26
CA PRO A 263 -3.26 -9.31 10.05
C PRO A 263 -2.34 -10.26 10.84
N VAL A 264 -1.04 -10.00 10.85
CA VAL A 264 -0.05 -10.91 11.49
C VAL A 264 0.38 -10.47 12.88
N ASP A 265 -0.01 -9.29 13.33
CA ASP A 265 0.08 -8.86 14.73
C ASP A 265 -1.31 -8.91 15.39
N ASN A 266 -1.37 -8.52 16.66
CA ASN A 266 -2.61 -8.52 17.45
C ASN A 266 -3.22 -7.11 17.55
N GLU A 267 -2.77 -6.18 16.73
CA GLU A 267 -3.19 -4.79 16.78
C GLU A 267 -3.92 -4.40 15.50
N ILE A 268 -5.08 -3.79 15.64
CA ILE A 268 -5.92 -3.31 14.54
C ILE A 268 -5.66 -1.81 14.32
N VAL A 269 -4.48 -1.50 13.83
CA VAL A 269 -3.98 -0.12 13.73
C VAL A 269 -4.91 0.76 12.91
N GLY A 270 -5.36 0.28 11.76
CA GLY A 270 -6.25 1.03 10.87
C GLY A 270 -7.57 1.39 11.55
N GLU A 271 -8.24 0.42 12.18
CA GLU A 271 -9.50 0.65 12.88
C GLU A 271 -9.34 1.63 14.03
N ASN A 272 -8.31 1.46 14.86
CA ASN A 272 -8.03 2.36 15.98
C ASN A 272 -7.79 3.80 15.54
N ILE A 273 -7.16 4.01 14.37
CA ILE A 273 -6.97 5.35 13.80
C ILE A 273 -8.29 5.97 13.38
N TYR A 274 -9.18 5.22 12.70
CA TYR A 274 -10.51 5.71 12.35
C TYR A 274 -11.33 6.05 13.58
N LEU A 275 -11.36 5.17 14.58
CA LEU A 275 -12.06 5.44 15.85
C LEU A 275 -11.51 6.68 16.56
N ASN A 276 -10.19 6.87 16.58
CA ASN A 276 -9.57 8.05 17.14
C ASN A 276 -9.99 9.34 16.40
N MET A 277 -10.08 9.29 15.07
CA MET A 277 -10.54 10.45 14.28
C MET A 277 -12.01 10.78 14.57
N ILE A 278 -12.88 9.76 14.58
CA ILE A 278 -14.31 9.93 14.89
C ILE A 278 -14.50 10.48 16.30
N ASN A 279 -13.86 9.88 17.32
CA ASN A 279 -13.99 10.28 18.71
C ASN A 279 -13.43 11.69 19.02
N LYS A 280 -12.56 12.21 18.17
CA LYS A 280 -11.94 13.54 18.36
C LYS A 280 -12.54 14.61 17.48
N ALA A 281 -13.47 14.27 16.62
CA ALA A 281 -14.20 15.23 15.81
C ALA A 281 -15.01 16.17 16.72
N LYS A 282 -15.00 17.46 16.40
CA LYS A 282 -15.71 18.50 17.20
C LYS A 282 -17.00 18.97 16.55
N HIS A 283 -17.12 18.78 15.23
CA HIS A 283 -18.27 19.28 14.49
C HIS A 283 -18.93 18.20 13.65
N TYR A 284 -18.16 17.55 12.74
CA TYR A 284 -18.65 16.49 11.87
C TYR A 284 -17.51 15.61 11.35
N VAL A 285 -17.86 14.42 10.90
CA VAL A 285 -17.00 13.51 10.10
C VAL A 285 -17.82 13.03 8.92
N TYR A 286 -17.28 13.20 7.72
CA TYR A 286 -17.83 12.60 6.51
C TYR A 286 -16.97 11.41 6.09
N ILE A 287 -17.60 10.26 5.87
CA ILE A 287 -16.94 9.04 5.43
C ILE A 287 -17.61 8.59 4.14
N THR A 288 -16.84 8.54 3.06
CA THR A 288 -17.32 8.01 1.76
C THR A 288 -16.61 6.70 1.49
N THR A 289 -17.37 5.61 1.45
CA THR A 289 -16.83 4.27 1.21
C THR A 289 -17.90 3.36 0.61
N PRO A 290 -17.54 2.51 -0.38
CA PRO A 290 -18.45 1.45 -0.86
C PRO A 290 -18.47 0.21 0.07
N TYR A 291 -17.64 0.16 1.11
CA TYR A 291 -17.43 -0.99 1.99
C TYR A 291 -17.71 -0.66 3.46
N LEU A 292 -18.86 -0.07 3.74
CA LEU A 292 -19.22 0.23 5.12
C LEU A 292 -19.64 -1.06 5.84
N ILE A 293 -18.74 -1.60 6.66
CA ILE A 293 -19.01 -2.70 7.57
C ILE A 293 -18.88 -2.14 9.00
N ILE A 294 -20.01 -1.98 9.68
CA ILE A 294 -20.06 -1.44 11.03
C ILE A 294 -20.02 -2.62 12.01
N ASP A 295 -19.05 -2.63 12.89
CA ASP A 295 -18.95 -3.60 13.98
C ASP A 295 -19.51 -3.05 15.31
N ASN A 296 -19.47 -3.86 16.38
CA ASN A 296 -19.99 -3.51 17.68
C ASN A 296 -19.26 -2.32 18.35
N VAL A 297 -18.01 -2.07 18.03
CA VAL A 297 -17.21 -0.97 18.59
C VAL A 297 -17.61 0.34 17.93
N GLN A 298 -17.85 0.33 16.62
CA GLN A 298 -18.28 1.50 15.87
C GLN A 298 -19.72 1.91 16.24
N ILE A 299 -20.60 0.95 16.56
CA ILE A 299 -21.98 1.22 17.02
C ILE A 299 -21.99 1.94 18.37
N GLN A 300 -21.01 1.70 19.24
CA GLN A 300 -20.89 2.35 20.54
C GLN A 300 -20.31 3.76 20.47
N THR A 301 -19.77 4.15 19.32
CA THR A 301 -19.26 5.52 19.10
C THR A 301 -20.45 6.44 18.85
N PRO A 302 -20.67 7.51 19.64
CA PRO A 302 -21.87 8.34 19.51
C PRO A 302 -21.93 9.01 18.16
N VAL A 303 -23.05 8.79 17.46
CA VAL A 303 -23.50 9.43 16.22
C VAL A 303 -22.75 9.03 14.95
N ILE A 304 -23.12 7.88 14.39
CA ILE A 304 -22.96 7.64 12.94
C ILE A 304 -24.35 7.74 12.32
N GLU A 305 -24.65 8.85 11.65
CA GLU A 305 -25.79 8.94 10.74
C GLU A 305 -25.36 8.42 9.38
N VAL A 306 -25.97 7.33 8.92
CA VAL A 306 -25.66 6.71 7.62
C VAL A 306 -26.68 7.20 6.61
N ASP A 307 -26.28 8.10 5.73
CA ASP A 307 -27.06 8.42 4.53
C ASP A 307 -26.80 7.35 3.46
N ARG A 308 -27.87 6.64 3.08
CA ARG A 308 -27.85 5.62 2.04
C ARG A 308 -28.49 6.20 0.77
N THR A 309 -27.77 7.05 0.06
CA THR A 309 -28.16 7.49 -1.29
C THR A 309 -27.65 6.53 -2.35
#